data_cefda108a1b9c24f43231cfe164ef214
#
_entry.id   cefda108a1b9c24f43231cfe164ef214
#
_cell.length_a   1.000
_cell.length_b   1.000
_cell.length_c   1.000
_cell.angle_alpha   90.00
_cell.angle_beta   90.00
_cell.angle_gamma   90.00
#
_symmetry.space_group_name_H-M   'P 1'
#
loop_
_entity.id
_entity.type
_entity.pdbx_description
1 polymer ?
#
loop_
_entity_poly.entity_id
_entity_poly.type
_entity_poly.pdbx_seq_one_letter_code
_entity_poly.pdbx_strand_id
1 'polypeptide(L)'
;MFNKIDKEIINLLYCNGEISSDEIASKLDISKGTVRNRLIKLKDEGIIKNYSIRARWQKMGMAEAIVGLEIAPENYIQATKDIASYDWVNELYRVSGDHSAIAIVVSDNDTIQDKVADLLKVKGVKNVYPSFVQDLIK
;
A
#
# COMPACT_ATOMS: atom_id res chain seq x y z
N MET A 1 3.69 -9.85 21.70
CA MET A 1 2.32 -9.93 21.15
C MET A 1 1.67 -8.56 21.18
N PHE A 2 0.77 -8.31 20.24
CA PHE A 2 0.07 -7.04 20.11
C PHE A 2 -1.25 -7.09 20.85
N ASN A 3 -1.50 -6.08 21.69
CA ASN A 3 -2.69 -6.01 22.52
C ASN A 3 -3.75 -5.07 21.92
N LYS A 4 -4.83 -4.87 22.67
CA LYS A 4 -5.92 -4.00 22.25
C LYS A 4 -5.47 -2.56 22.01
N ILE A 5 -4.57 -2.04 22.86
CA ILE A 5 -4.04 -0.68 22.73
C ILE A 5 -3.28 -0.53 21.41
N ASP A 6 -2.48 -1.51 21.03
CA ASP A 6 -1.74 -1.51 19.75
C ASP A 6 -2.69 -1.41 18.56
N LYS A 7 -3.76 -2.19 18.58
CA LYS A 7 -4.78 -2.17 17.52
C LYS A 7 -5.49 -0.81 17.44
N GLU A 8 -5.79 -0.22 18.58
CA GLU A 8 -6.41 1.10 18.65
C GLU A 8 -5.49 2.20 18.13
N ILE A 9 -4.19 2.15 18.45
CA ILE A 9 -3.18 3.06 17.91
C ILE A 9 -3.13 2.96 16.38
N ILE A 10 -3.05 1.74 15.86
CA ILE A 10 -3.03 1.50 14.41
C ILE A 10 -4.29 2.06 13.74
N ASN A 11 -5.46 1.83 14.33
CA ASN A 11 -6.72 2.32 13.77
C ASN A 11 -6.77 3.85 13.74
N LEU A 12 -6.32 4.52 14.80
CA LEU A 12 -6.27 5.98 14.83
C LEU A 12 -5.33 6.53 13.75
N LEU A 13 -4.15 5.94 13.60
CA LEU A 13 -3.18 6.33 12.57
C LEU A 13 -3.69 6.03 11.16
N TYR A 14 -4.38 4.91 11.00
CA TYR A 14 -4.95 4.55 9.70
C TYR A 14 -6.02 5.56 9.24
N CYS A 15 -6.84 6.03 10.17
CA CYS A 15 -7.87 7.03 9.89
C CYS A 15 -7.30 8.44 9.71
N ASN A 16 -6.21 8.77 10.41
CA ASN A 16 -5.54 10.05 10.33
C ASN A 16 -4.04 9.90 10.60
N GLY A 17 -3.26 9.82 9.53
CA GLY A 17 -1.80 9.66 9.63
C GLY A 17 -1.09 10.85 10.25
N GLU A 18 -1.74 12.01 10.38
CA GLU A 18 -1.19 13.21 11.00
C GLU A 18 -1.51 13.32 12.49
N ILE A 19 -2.26 12.38 13.06
CA ILE A 19 -2.58 12.40 14.48
C ILE A 19 -1.28 12.37 15.31
N SER A 20 -1.19 13.27 16.30
CA SER A 20 -0.02 13.34 17.17
C SER A 20 -0.05 12.26 18.24
N SER A 21 1.13 11.94 18.78
CA SER A 21 1.24 11.03 19.94
C SER A 21 0.45 11.57 21.14
N ASP A 22 0.42 12.87 21.31
CA ASP A 22 -0.35 13.53 22.39
C ASP A 22 -1.85 13.30 22.23
N GLU A 23 -2.37 13.42 21.01
CA GLU A 23 -3.78 13.17 20.73
C GLU A 23 -4.13 11.68 20.91
N ILE A 24 -3.26 10.78 20.49
CA ILE A 24 -3.45 9.34 20.70
C ILE A 24 -3.53 9.04 22.20
N ALA A 25 -2.58 9.56 22.97
CA ALA A 25 -2.55 9.37 24.42
C ALA A 25 -3.84 9.86 25.08
N SER A 26 -4.32 11.04 24.68
CA SER A 26 -5.56 11.62 25.18
C SER A 26 -6.77 10.75 24.83
N LYS A 27 -6.88 10.32 23.58
CA LYS A 27 -8.02 9.50 23.11
C LYS A 27 -8.09 8.13 23.78
N LEU A 28 -6.95 7.53 24.09
CA LEU A 28 -6.87 6.20 24.68
C LEU A 28 -6.71 6.22 26.21
N ASP A 29 -6.64 7.41 26.80
CA ASP A 29 -6.44 7.59 28.24
C ASP A 29 -5.20 6.84 28.76
N ILE A 30 -4.08 7.03 28.07
CA ILE A 30 -2.78 6.47 28.41
C ILE A 30 -1.71 7.57 28.37
N SER A 31 -0.53 7.28 28.94
CA SER A 31 0.56 8.25 28.95
C SER A 31 1.19 8.43 27.56
N LYS A 32 1.75 9.62 27.32
CA LYS A 32 2.52 9.90 26.09
C LYS A 32 3.70 8.94 25.93
N GLY A 33 4.37 8.59 27.04
CA GLY A 33 5.46 7.64 27.05
C GLY A 33 5.02 6.25 26.60
N THR A 34 3.85 5.80 27.04
CA THR A 34 3.28 4.53 26.61
C THR A 34 3.02 4.53 25.11
N VAL A 35 2.40 5.58 24.56
CA VAL A 35 2.19 5.71 23.11
C VAL A 35 3.51 5.65 22.35
N ARG A 36 4.49 6.43 22.80
CA ARG A 36 5.81 6.46 22.14
C ARG A 36 6.48 5.09 22.12
N ASN A 37 6.46 4.39 23.25
CA ASN A 37 7.07 3.07 23.36
C ASN A 37 6.35 2.05 22.49
N ARG A 38 5.02 2.10 22.43
CA ARG A 38 4.24 1.22 21.55
C ARG A 38 4.50 1.50 20.08
N LEU A 39 4.60 2.77 19.69
CA LEU A 39 4.93 3.15 18.31
C LEU A 39 6.31 2.64 17.89
N ILE A 40 7.31 2.76 18.76
CA ILE A 40 8.66 2.24 18.50
C ILE A 40 8.59 0.73 18.24
N LYS A 41 7.89 -0.01 19.09
CA LYS A 41 7.74 -1.46 18.94
C LYS A 41 7.01 -1.82 17.64
N LEU A 42 5.93 -1.11 17.31
CA LEU A 42 5.16 -1.35 16.09
C LEU A 42 5.99 -1.11 14.83
N LYS A 43 6.89 -0.13 14.86
CA LYS A 43 7.84 0.13 13.75
C LYS A 43 8.94 -0.91 13.70
N ASP A 44 9.56 -1.23 14.83
CA ASP A 44 10.68 -2.18 14.90
C ASP A 44 10.26 -3.58 14.45
N GLU A 45 9.04 -3.98 14.76
CA GLU A 45 8.51 -5.28 14.35
C GLU A 45 7.86 -5.26 12.95
N GLY A 46 7.93 -4.12 12.26
CA GLY A 46 7.44 -3.99 10.88
C GLY A 46 5.92 -3.95 10.73
N ILE A 47 5.18 -3.79 11.83
CA ILE A 47 3.72 -3.62 11.76
C ILE A 47 3.38 -2.29 11.08
N ILE A 48 4.05 -1.21 11.50
CA ILE A 48 4.02 0.05 10.77
C ILE A 48 5.22 0.02 9.82
N LYS A 49 4.94 -0.18 8.55
CA LYS A 49 5.98 -0.19 7.52
C LYS A 49 6.48 1.20 7.21
N ASN A 50 5.54 2.13 7.00
CA ASN A 50 5.82 3.53 6.70
C ASN A 50 4.54 4.34 6.88
N TYR A 51 4.67 5.66 6.86
CA TYR A 51 3.54 6.58 6.78
C TYR A 51 3.34 6.98 5.33
N SER A 52 2.09 7.06 4.91
CA SER A 52 1.71 7.32 3.53
C SER A 52 0.43 8.13 3.50
N ILE A 53 -0.02 8.47 2.31
CA ILE A 53 -1.27 9.18 2.09
C ILE A 53 -2.15 8.43 1.11
N ARG A 54 -3.43 8.74 1.14
CA ARG A 54 -4.34 8.43 0.05
C ARG A 54 -4.69 9.73 -0.65
N ALA A 55 -4.52 9.76 -1.97
CA ALA A 55 -4.74 10.96 -2.76
C ALA A 55 -5.82 10.74 -3.82
N ARG A 56 -6.52 11.80 -4.16
CA ARG A 56 -7.41 11.82 -5.33
C ARG A 56 -6.59 12.23 -6.54
N TRP A 57 -5.87 11.28 -7.09
CA TRP A 57 -4.90 11.47 -8.15
C TRP A 57 -5.48 12.17 -9.38
N GLN A 58 -6.76 11.88 -9.67
CA GLN A 58 -7.46 12.47 -10.81
C GLN A 58 -7.51 14.00 -10.75
N LYS A 59 -7.53 14.58 -9.54
CA LYS A 59 -7.51 16.04 -9.37
C LYS A 59 -6.16 16.67 -9.74
N MET A 60 -5.13 15.85 -9.91
CA MET A 60 -3.79 16.29 -10.31
C MET A 60 -3.47 15.92 -11.76
N GLY A 61 -4.43 15.46 -12.53
CA GLY A 61 -4.20 14.98 -13.90
C GLY A 61 -3.48 13.63 -13.95
N MET A 62 -3.56 12.86 -12.88
CA MET A 62 -2.96 11.53 -12.77
C MET A 62 -4.06 10.47 -12.72
N ALA A 63 -3.68 9.23 -12.95
CA ALA A 63 -4.57 8.08 -12.88
C ALA A 63 -3.99 7.02 -11.95
N GLU A 64 -4.89 6.25 -11.36
CA GLU A 64 -4.56 5.12 -10.52
C GLU A 64 -5.21 3.86 -11.09
N ALA A 65 -4.45 2.79 -11.16
CA ALA A 65 -4.94 1.48 -11.57
C ALA A 65 -4.64 0.45 -10.48
N ILE A 66 -5.64 -0.37 -10.18
CA ILE A 66 -5.49 -1.53 -9.32
C ILE A 66 -5.37 -2.73 -10.26
N VAL A 67 -4.19 -3.35 -10.28
CA VAL A 67 -3.83 -4.33 -11.30
C VAL A 67 -3.65 -5.70 -10.67
N GLY A 68 -4.55 -6.63 -10.99
CA GLY A 68 -4.35 -8.03 -10.68
C GLY A 68 -3.30 -8.63 -11.60
N LEU A 69 -2.40 -9.43 -11.04
CA LEU A 69 -1.29 -10.04 -11.78
C LEU A 69 -1.38 -11.57 -11.67
N GLU A 70 -1.21 -12.24 -12.80
CA GLU A 70 -0.97 -13.67 -12.85
C GLU A 70 0.51 -13.89 -13.15
N ILE A 71 1.23 -14.48 -12.19
CA ILE A 71 2.68 -14.67 -12.27
C ILE A 71 2.98 -16.16 -12.16
N ALA A 72 3.85 -16.65 -13.07
CA ALA A 72 4.32 -18.02 -13.02
C ALA A 72 5.02 -18.31 -11.69
N PRO A 73 4.71 -19.40 -10.99
CA PRO A 73 5.27 -19.68 -9.65
C PRO A 73 6.81 -19.70 -9.66
N GLU A 74 7.43 -20.25 -10.69
CA GLU A 74 8.88 -20.34 -10.81
C GLU A 74 9.57 -18.97 -10.99
N ASN A 75 8.84 -17.98 -11.40
CA ASN A 75 9.37 -16.62 -11.61
C ASN A 75 8.91 -15.63 -10.53
N TYR A 76 8.13 -16.08 -9.55
CA TYR A 76 7.39 -15.19 -8.64
C TYR A 76 8.30 -14.21 -7.89
N ILE A 77 9.37 -14.72 -7.26
CA ILE A 77 10.26 -13.91 -6.44
C ILE A 77 10.94 -12.83 -7.29
N GLN A 78 11.50 -13.21 -8.44
CA GLN A 78 12.19 -12.25 -9.31
C GLN A 78 11.22 -11.28 -9.96
N ALA A 79 10.06 -11.75 -10.42
CA ALA A 79 9.05 -10.89 -11.03
C ALA A 79 8.55 -9.82 -10.05
N THR A 80 8.27 -10.18 -8.78
CA THR A 80 7.83 -9.23 -7.79
C THR A 80 8.92 -8.22 -7.42
N LYS A 81 10.19 -8.63 -7.41
CA LYS A 81 11.31 -7.69 -7.23
C LYS A 81 11.39 -6.69 -8.38
N ASP A 82 11.26 -7.17 -9.62
CA ASP A 82 11.32 -6.32 -10.80
C ASP A 82 10.15 -5.31 -10.79
N ILE A 83 8.94 -5.77 -10.49
CA ILE A 83 7.75 -4.91 -10.41
C ILE A 83 7.91 -3.88 -9.29
N ALA A 84 8.38 -4.30 -8.12
CA ALA A 84 8.59 -3.40 -6.99
C ALA A 84 9.65 -2.33 -7.25
N SER A 85 10.54 -2.54 -8.21
CA SER A 85 11.58 -1.58 -8.57
C SER A 85 11.06 -0.38 -9.38
N TYR A 86 9.89 -0.48 -9.98
CA TYR A 86 9.30 0.63 -10.73
C TYR A 86 8.77 1.68 -9.76
N ASP A 87 9.16 2.93 -9.96
CA ASP A 87 8.75 4.04 -9.10
C ASP A 87 7.26 4.43 -9.25
N TRP A 88 6.64 4.03 -10.35
CA TRP A 88 5.20 4.22 -10.59
C TRP A 88 4.34 3.08 -10.03
N VAL A 89 4.92 2.05 -9.44
CA VAL A 89 4.23 1.04 -8.64
C VAL A 89 4.28 1.49 -7.18
N ASN A 90 3.17 2.02 -6.69
CA ASN A 90 3.11 2.58 -5.34
C ASN A 90 3.01 1.50 -4.27
N GLU A 91 2.28 0.43 -4.56
CA GLU A 91 2.08 -0.69 -3.65
C GLU A 91 2.06 -1.99 -4.44
N LEU A 92 2.57 -3.04 -3.82
CA LEU A 92 2.55 -4.39 -4.39
C LEU A 92 2.25 -5.37 -3.27
N TYR A 93 1.20 -6.16 -3.47
CA TYR A 93 0.73 -7.15 -2.51
C TYR A 93 0.86 -8.55 -3.06
N ARG A 94 1.36 -9.46 -2.24
CA ARG A 94 1.19 -10.90 -2.46
C ARG A 94 -0.20 -11.27 -1.99
N VAL A 95 -0.98 -11.91 -2.84
CA VAL A 95 -2.37 -12.28 -2.53
C VAL A 95 -2.61 -13.73 -2.85
N SER A 96 -3.71 -14.26 -2.30
CA SER A 96 -4.28 -15.54 -2.68
C SER A 96 -5.68 -15.30 -3.22
N GLY A 97 -6.18 -16.20 -4.06
CA GLY A 97 -7.48 -16.10 -4.72
C GLY A 97 -7.30 -16.02 -6.23
N ASP A 98 -7.98 -15.07 -6.87
CA ASP A 98 -8.01 -14.98 -8.33
C ASP A 98 -6.69 -14.50 -8.94
N HIS A 99 -5.84 -13.85 -8.14
CA HIS A 99 -4.58 -13.29 -8.61
C HIS A 99 -3.41 -13.74 -7.76
N SER A 100 -2.20 -13.73 -8.35
CA SER A 100 -0.95 -14.02 -7.64
C SER A 100 -0.45 -12.82 -6.84
N ALA A 101 -0.65 -11.63 -7.37
CA ALA A 101 -0.27 -10.36 -6.76
C ALA A 101 -1.21 -9.26 -7.22
N ILE A 102 -1.24 -8.16 -6.45
CA ILE A 102 -1.96 -6.95 -6.85
C ILE A 102 -1.00 -5.77 -6.74
N ALA A 103 -0.92 -5.00 -7.82
CA ALA A 103 -0.12 -3.78 -7.87
C ALA A 103 -1.04 -2.55 -7.91
N ILE A 104 -0.66 -1.52 -7.16
CA ILE A 104 -1.27 -0.19 -7.27
C ILE A 104 -0.33 0.67 -8.10
N VAL A 105 -0.78 1.07 -9.29
CA VAL A 105 -0.02 1.83 -10.26
C VAL A 105 -0.56 3.25 -10.33
N VAL A 106 0.32 4.24 -10.24
CA VAL A 106 -0.05 5.66 -10.38
C VAL A 106 0.87 6.29 -11.41
N SER A 107 0.29 6.99 -12.36
CA SER A 107 1.04 7.66 -13.43
C SER A 107 0.16 8.78 -14.01
N ASP A 108 0.73 9.61 -14.87
CA ASP A 108 -0.06 10.62 -15.59
C ASP A 108 -1.17 9.97 -16.42
N ASN A 109 -2.27 10.68 -16.63
CA ASN A 109 -3.41 10.17 -17.38
C ASN A 109 -3.04 9.63 -18.75
N ASP A 110 -2.09 10.26 -19.45
CA ASP A 110 -1.68 9.89 -20.79
C ASP A 110 -0.64 8.76 -20.83
N THR A 111 -0.10 8.34 -19.68
CA THR A 111 0.93 7.29 -19.60
C THR A 111 0.50 6.05 -18.84
N ILE A 112 -0.62 6.10 -18.11
CA ILE A 112 -1.04 4.99 -17.23
C ILE A 112 -1.23 3.67 -17.98
N GLN A 113 -1.80 3.70 -19.18
CA GLN A 113 -2.04 2.48 -19.94
C GLN A 113 -0.73 1.84 -20.40
N ASP A 114 0.25 2.65 -20.79
CA ASP A 114 1.58 2.16 -21.17
C ASP A 114 2.30 1.54 -19.97
N LYS A 115 2.17 2.15 -18.79
CA LYS A 115 2.77 1.61 -17.56
C LYS A 115 2.14 0.26 -17.20
N VAL A 116 0.82 0.15 -17.29
CA VAL A 116 0.14 -1.13 -17.05
C VAL A 116 0.59 -2.18 -18.05
N ALA A 117 0.72 -1.81 -19.33
CA ALA A 117 1.22 -2.71 -20.38
C ALA A 117 2.65 -3.16 -20.12
N ASP A 118 3.49 -2.30 -19.55
CA ASP A 118 4.87 -2.64 -19.22
C ASP A 118 4.97 -3.77 -18.19
N LEU A 119 3.96 -3.95 -17.35
CA LEU A 119 3.93 -5.08 -16.40
C LEU A 119 3.95 -6.44 -17.11
N LEU A 120 3.34 -6.53 -18.29
CA LEU A 120 3.38 -7.77 -19.11
C LEU A 120 4.78 -8.10 -19.64
N LYS A 121 5.68 -7.13 -19.68
CA LYS A 121 7.06 -7.34 -20.15
C LYS A 121 7.96 -7.96 -19.08
N VAL A 122 7.50 -7.97 -17.83
CA VAL A 122 8.25 -8.59 -16.74
C VAL A 122 8.22 -10.11 -16.92
N LYS A 123 9.41 -10.73 -16.85
CA LYS A 123 9.52 -12.18 -17.01
C LYS A 123 8.69 -12.92 -15.97
N GLY A 124 7.83 -13.80 -16.43
CA GLY A 124 6.95 -14.61 -15.58
C GLY A 124 5.55 -14.04 -15.39
N VAL A 125 5.31 -12.79 -15.76
CA VAL A 125 3.95 -12.21 -15.77
C VAL A 125 3.20 -12.75 -16.99
N LYS A 126 2.15 -13.51 -16.74
CA LYS A 126 1.34 -14.14 -17.79
C LYS A 126 0.18 -13.26 -18.25
N ASN A 127 -0.48 -12.61 -17.31
CA ASN A 127 -1.62 -11.73 -17.55
C ASN A 127 -1.66 -10.59 -16.57
N VAL A 128 -2.23 -9.47 -17.01
CA VAL A 128 -2.56 -8.32 -16.15
C VAL A 128 -4.06 -8.01 -16.29
N TYR A 129 -4.67 -7.66 -15.17
CA TYR A 129 -6.10 -7.37 -15.07
C TYR A 129 -6.28 -6.00 -14.41
N PRO A 130 -6.20 -4.89 -15.18
CA PRO A 130 -6.28 -3.56 -14.62
C PRO A 130 -7.72 -3.14 -14.35
N SER A 131 -7.93 -2.50 -13.20
CA SER A 131 -9.13 -1.72 -12.90
C SER A 131 -8.70 -0.29 -12.68
N PHE A 132 -9.21 0.63 -13.50
CA PHE A 132 -8.87 2.03 -13.39
C PHE A 132 -9.80 2.71 -12.38
N VAL A 133 -9.20 3.35 -11.38
CA VAL A 133 -9.98 4.00 -10.31
C VAL A 133 -10.70 5.22 -10.88
N GLN A 134 -12.01 5.26 -10.71
CA GLN A 134 -12.84 6.38 -11.13
C GLN A 134 -12.99 7.41 -10.03
N ASP A 135 -13.15 6.94 -8.79
CA ASP A 135 -13.31 7.79 -7.64
C ASP A 135 -12.90 7.05 -6.36
N LEU A 136 -12.38 7.79 -5.40
CA LEU A 136 -12.14 7.31 -4.04
C LEU A 136 -13.37 7.66 -3.20
N ILE A 137 -14.22 6.68 -2.96
CA ILE A 137 -15.50 6.89 -2.28
C ILE A 137 -15.32 7.01 -0.76
N LYS A 138 -14.39 6.20 -0.21
CA LYS A 138 -14.15 6.16 1.24
C LYS A 138 -12.66 6.06 1.54
#